data_d7dff400b82e13d12064a80e5862d3ee
#
_entry.id   d7dff400b82e13d12064a80e5862d3ee
#
_cell.length_a   1.000
_cell.length_b   1.000
_cell.length_c   1.000
_cell.angle_alpha   90.00
_cell.angle_beta   90.00
_cell.angle_gamma   90.00
#
_symmetry.space_group_name_H-M   'P 1'
#
loop_
_entity.id
_entity.type
_entity.pdbx_description
1 polymer ?
#
loop_
_entity_poly.entity_id
_entity_poly.type
_entity_poly.pdbx_seq_one_letter_code
_entity_poly.pdbx_strand_id
1 'polypeptide(L)'
;EIGAGVGRKDKTFNLNFMTPTEDDMVEVMWNDRTSAATREAALAFLESIRNIAIVTRREIKGFSLNRVWRAVKKECLRLWAEGYIDPHDLDRAFMLEWRTGYGPFGLMDKVGLDVVRDIELSYYRESGDESDLPPRALEEMVERGDLGEKSGRGFYEYPDPAYLRPGWLRGEGREEEG
;
A
#
# COMPACT_ATOMS: atom_id res chain seq x y z
N GLU A 1 19.58 -5.12 -3.35
CA GLU A 1 20.11 -6.35 -2.71
C GLU A 1 20.17 -6.17 -1.19
N ILE A 2 19.59 -7.14 -0.45
CA ILE A 2 19.66 -7.14 1.01
C ILE A 2 21.12 -7.28 1.44
N GLY A 3 21.57 -6.36 2.30
CA GLY A 3 22.96 -6.34 2.79
C GLY A 3 23.99 -5.90 1.75
N ALA A 4 23.58 -5.18 0.69
CA ALA A 4 24.53 -4.49 -0.17
C ALA A 4 25.44 -3.58 0.68
N GLY A 5 26.76 -3.74 0.55
CA GLY A 5 27.74 -3.01 1.36
C GLY A 5 27.98 -3.51 2.79
N VAL A 6 27.26 -4.55 3.24
CA VAL A 6 27.46 -5.16 4.57
C VAL A 6 28.39 -6.37 4.50
N GLY A 7 29.43 -6.42 5.38
CA GLY A 7 30.40 -7.51 5.41
C GLY A 7 29.86 -8.87 5.89
N ARG A 8 28.73 -8.90 6.59
CA ARG A 8 28.15 -10.08 7.23
C ARG A 8 26.76 -10.41 6.65
N LYS A 9 26.71 -10.77 5.36
CA LYS A 9 25.47 -11.14 4.66
C LYS A 9 24.75 -12.35 5.29
N ASP A 10 25.49 -13.22 5.94
CA ASP A 10 24.98 -14.36 6.71
C ASP A 10 24.10 -13.96 7.91
N LYS A 11 24.27 -12.72 8.42
CA LYS A 11 23.52 -12.14 9.54
C LYS A 11 22.56 -11.04 9.12
N THR A 12 22.23 -10.94 7.84
CA THR A 12 21.41 -9.83 7.30
C THR A 12 20.10 -10.37 6.72
N PHE A 13 19.01 -9.67 6.99
CA PHE A 13 17.68 -9.92 6.46
C PHE A 13 16.87 -8.62 6.50
N ASN A 14 15.71 -8.58 5.86
CA ASN A 14 14.80 -7.45 5.92
C ASN A 14 13.50 -7.80 6.63
N LEU A 15 12.98 -6.85 7.39
CA LEU A 15 11.65 -6.86 7.99
C LEU A 15 10.82 -5.72 7.41
N ASN A 16 9.56 -6.01 7.10
CA ASN A 16 8.57 -5.01 6.70
C ASN A 16 7.40 -5.05 7.68
N PHE A 17 7.34 -4.04 8.52
CA PHE A 17 6.20 -3.78 9.41
C PHE A 17 5.20 -2.90 8.66
N MET A 18 3.98 -3.38 8.45
CA MET A 18 2.91 -2.58 7.85
C MET A 18 2.36 -1.58 8.87
N THR A 19 2.03 -2.08 10.05
CA THR A 19 1.67 -1.30 11.24
C THR A 19 2.50 -1.83 12.41
N PRO A 20 3.17 -0.97 13.18
CA PRO A 20 4.02 -1.41 14.29
C PRO A 20 3.16 -1.72 15.54
N THR A 21 2.26 -2.70 15.45
CA THR A 21 1.37 -3.14 16.53
C THR A 21 1.65 -4.58 16.91
N GLU A 22 1.26 -4.98 18.15
CA GLU A 22 1.25 -6.37 18.56
C GLU A 22 0.18 -7.16 17.79
N ASP A 23 0.36 -8.47 17.67
CA ASP A 23 -0.54 -9.40 16.97
C ASP A 23 -0.74 -9.09 15.48
N ASP A 24 0.18 -8.34 14.87
CA ASP A 24 0.16 -7.99 13.45
C ASP A 24 1.17 -8.83 12.66
N MET A 25 1.08 -8.77 11.35
CA MET A 25 1.99 -9.49 10.47
C MET A 25 3.25 -8.66 10.16
N VAL A 26 4.38 -9.37 10.06
CA VAL A 26 5.65 -8.80 9.59
C VAL A 26 6.19 -9.65 8.45
N GLU A 27 6.39 -9.05 7.28
CA GLU A 27 7.06 -9.76 6.20
C GLU A 27 8.56 -9.85 6.49
N VAL A 28 9.07 -11.08 6.40
CA VAL A 28 10.49 -11.40 6.59
C VAL A 28 11.07 -11.84 5.26
N MET A 29 12.14 -11.21 4.83
CA MET A 29 12.79 -11.52 3.57
C MET A 29 14.27 -11.80 3.78
N TRP A 30 14.71 -12.99 3.33
CA TRP A 30 16.08 -13.44 3.40
C TRP A 30 16.86 -13.08 2.13
N ASN A 31 18.16 -12.85 2.26
CA ASN A 31 19.08 -12.96 1.14
C ASN A 31 19.55 -14.42 0.96
N ASP A 32 20.23 -14.72 -0.11
CA ASP A 32 20.73 -16.05 -0.46
C ASP A 32 21.76 -16.61 0.54
N ARG A 33 22.40 -15.75 1.34
CA ARG A 33 23.44 -16.07 2.32
C ARG A 33 22.97 -16.02 3.76
N THR A 34 21.74 -15.58 4.04
CA THR A 34 21.22 -15.56 5.42
C THR A 34 21.28 -16.94 6.05
N SER A 35 22.07 -17.10 7.12
CA SER A 35 22.30 -18.39 7.76
C SER A 35 21.05 -18.94 8.45
N ALA A 36 20.97 -20.26 8.64
CA ALA A 36 19.87 -20.90 9.36
C ALA A 36 19.73 -20.32 10.78
N ALA A 37 20.82 -20.15 11.50
CA ALA A 37 20.81 -19.58 12.85
C ALA A 37 20.26 -18.16 12.87
N THR A 38 20.55 -17.33 11.84
CA THR A 38 20.00 -15.98 11.73
C THR A 38 18.50 -16.01 11.45
N ARG A 39 18.03 -16.94 10.60
CA ARG A 39 16.60 -17.11 10.33
C ARG A 39 15.83 -17.53 11.56
N GLU A 40 16.34 -18.50 12.30
CA GLU A 40 15.76 -18.95 13.57
C GLU A 40 15.69 -17.81 14.59
N ALA A 41 16.77 -17.06 14.76
CA ALA A 41 16.80 -15.92 15.67
C ALA A 41 15.81 -14.80 15.27
N ALA A 42 15.66 -14.53 13.97
CA ALA A 42 14.72 -13.53 13.47
C ALA A 42 13.25 -13.96 13.72
N LEU A 43 12.92 -15.25 13.50
CA LEU A 43 11.58 -15.77 13.77
C LEU A 43 11.26 -15.76 15.26
N ALA A 44 12.21 -16.20 16.11
CA ALA A 44 12.05 -16.16 17.57
C ALA A 44 11.91 -14.72 18.10
N PHE A 45 12.61 -13.75 17.49
CA PHE A 45 12.43 -12.34 17.82
C PHE A 45 11.00 -11.87 17.51
N LEU A 46 10.47 -12.15 16.32
CA LEU A 46 9.10 -11.76 15.95
C LEU A 46 8.06 -12.42 16.86
N GLU A 47 8.23 -13.69 17.20
CA GLU A 47 7.38 -14.38 18.16
C GLU A 47 7.42 -13.71 19.54
N SER A 48 8.62 -13.32 20.01
CA SER A 48 8.79 -12.65 21.31
C SER A 48 8.08 -11.30 21.44
N ILE A 49 7.87 -10.63 20.30
CA ILE A 49 7.12 -9.37 20.21
C ILE A 49 5.69 -9.60 19.71
N ARG A 50 5.21 -10.84 19.70
CA ARG A 50 3.84 -11.26 19.34
C ARG A 50 3.45 -10.92 17.90
N ASN A 51 4.39 -10.88 16.97
CA ASN A 51 4.10 -10.66 15.56
C ASN A 51 4.13 -11.96 14.75
N ILE A 52 3.27 -12.03 13.73
CA ILE A 52 3.16 -13.18 12.83
C ILE A 52 4.15 -13.01 11.69
N ALA A 53 5.14 -13.90 11.59
CA ALA A 53 6.12 -13.86 10.50
C ALA A 53 5.54 -14.41 9.19
N ILE A 54 5.54 -13.58 8.15
CA ILE A 54 5.21 -13.97 6.77
C ILE A 54 6.51 -14.03 5.97
N VAL A 55 6.95 -15.23 5.63
CA VAL A 55 8.27 -15.43 5.02
C VAL A 55 8.23 -15.34 3.52
N THR A 56 8.93 -14.34 2.97
CA THR A 56 9.23 -14.22 1.53
C THR A 56 10.46 -15.05 1.21
N ARG A 57 10.31 -16.07 0.36
CA ARG A 57 11.34 -17.10 0.12
C ARG A 57 12.56 -16.64 -0.68
N ARG A 58 12.42 -15.56 -1.44
CA ARG A 58 13.48 -14.98 -2.26
C ARG A 58 13.44 -13.47 -2.15
N GLU A 59 14.58 -12.85 -2.32
CA GLU A 59 14.68 -11.40 -2.38
C GLU A 59 13.85 -10.82 -3.52
N ILE A 60 13.00 -9.84 -3.20
CA ILE A 60 12.17 -9.13 -4.16
C ILE A 60 12.00 -7.67 -3.71
N LYS A 61 12.12 -6.73 -4.65
CA LYS A 61 11.84 -5.32 -4.37
C LYS A 61 10.37 -5.14 -3.96
N GLY A 62 10.14 -4.41 -2.88
CA GLY A 62 8.81 -4.00 -2.42
C GLY A 62 8.07 -5.04 -1.59
N PHE A 63 8.69 -6.17 -1.23
CA PHE A 63 8.03 -7.26 -0.51
C PHE A 63 6.81 -7.85 -1.23
N SER A 64 6.26 -8.96 -0.75
CA SER A 64 5.19 -9.65 -1.49
C SER A 64 3.85 -8.92 -1.38
N LEU A 65 3.45 -8.50 -0.17
CA LEU A 65 2.17 -7.82 0.04
C LEU A 65 2.12 -6.44 -0.65
N ASN A 66 3.19 -5.65 -0.53
CA ASN A 66 3.26 -4.35 -1.17
C ASN A 66 3.21 -4.46 -2.71
N ARG A 67 3.72 -5.54 -3.29
CA ARG A 67 3.61 -5.81 -4.73
C ARG A 67 2.18 -6.14 -5.15
N VAL A 68 1.49 -6.97 -4.36
CA VAL A 68 0.07 -7.25 -4.60
C VAL A 68 -0.75 -5.97 -4.48
N TRP A 69 -0.52 -5.22 -3.40
CA TRP A 69 -1.18 -3.93 -3.20
C TRP A 69 -0.88 -2.95 -4.36
N ARG A 70 0.38 -2.89 -4.81
CA ARG A 70 0.73 -2.04 -5.97
C ARG A 70 -0.07 -2.40 -7.21
N ALA A 71 -0.25 -3.68 -7.51
CA ALA A 71 -1.03 -4.14 -8.66
C ALA A 71 -2.50 -3.70 -8.57
N VAL A 72 -3.12 -3.85 -7.38
CA VAL A 72 -4.48 -3.37 -7.11
C VAL A 72 -4.56 -1.85 -7.28
N LYS A 73 -3.68 -1.12 -6.59
CA LYS A 73 -3.62 0.34 -6.62
C LYS A 73 -3.45 0.88 -8.05
N LYS A 74 -2.52 0.31 -8.82
CA LYS A 74 -2.25 0.72 -10.20
C LYS A 74 -3.49 0.57 -11.08
N GLU A 75 -4.21 -0.54 -10.96
CA GLU A 75 -5.43 -0.76 -11.73
C GLU A 75 -6.57 0.18 -11.28
N CYS A 76 -6.74 0.41 -9.98
CA CYS A 76 -7.71 1.38 -9.47
C CYS A 76 -7.45 2.79 -9.99
N LEU A 77 -6.20 3.24 -9.95
CA LEU A 77 -5.80 4.55 -10.48
C LEU A 77 -6.05 4.67 -11.98
N ARG A 78 -5.80 3.61 -12.75
CA ARG A 78 -6.06 3.56 -14.18
C ARG A 78 -7.55 3.68 -14.48
N LEU A 79 -8.39 2.86 -13.85
CA LEU A 79 -9.85 2.87 -14.04
C LEU A 79 -10.46 4.23 -13.71
N TRP A 80 -9.99 4.86 -12.64
CA TRP A 80 -10.40 6.22 -12.27
C TRP A 80 -9.95 7.25 -13.30
N ALA A 81 -8.64 7.29 -13.65
CA ALA A 81 -8.08 8.31 -14.52
C ALA A 81 -8.62 8.23 -15.95
N GLU A 82 -9.01 7.06 -16.42
CA GLU A 82 -9.66 6.82 -17.72
C GLU A 82 -11.19 7.03 -17.66
N GLY A 83 -11.75 7.39 -16.49
CA GLY A 83 -13.18 7.69 -16.32
C GLY A 83 -14.12 6.48 -16.36
N TYR A 84 -13.61 5.27 -16.10
CA TYR A 84 -14.46 4.08 -16.06
C TYR A 84 -15.33 3.99 -14.82
N ILE A 85 -14.85 4.52 -13.69
CA ILE A 85 -15.58 4.43 -12.42
C ILE A 85 -15.18 5.57 -11.49
N ASP A 86 -16.14 6.03 -10.68
CA ASP A 86 -15.90 6.95 -9.58
C ASP A 86 -15.13 6.27 -8.44
N PRO A 87 -14.15 6.97 -7.80
CA PRO A 87 -13.37 6.42 -6.68
C PRO A 87 -14.21 5.89 -5.53
N HIS A 88 -15.27 6.61 -5.16
CA HIS A 88 -16.15 6.20 -4.05
C HIS A 88 -16.95 4.95 -4.39
N ASP A 89 -17.36 4.78 -5.65
CA ASP A 89 -18.09 3.59 -6.09
C ASP A 89 -17.18 2.37 -6.17
N LEU A 90 -15.93 2.53 -6.62
CA LEU A 90 -14.98 1.43 -6.59
C LEU A 90 -14.63 1.02 -5.16
N ASP A 91 -14.43 1.99 -4.27
CA ASP A 91 -14.20 1.71 -2.84
C ASP A 91 -15.41 1.00 -2.21
N ARG A 92 -16.63 1.45 -2.52
CA ARG A 92 -17.85 0.81 -2.04
C ARG A 92 -17.96 -0.65 -2.50
N ALA A 93 -17.69 -0.90 -3.79
CA ALA A 93 -17.69 -2.26 -4.34
C ALA A 93 -16.64 -3.15 -3.65
N PHE A 94 -15.43 -2.61 -3.45
CA PHE A 94 -14.34 -3.29 -2.77
C PHE A 94 -14.69 -3.63 -1.32
N MET A 95 -15.22 -2.65 -0.57
CA MET A 95 -15.62 -2.84 0.83
C MET A 95 -16.75 -3.85 1.00
N LEU A 96 -17.73 -3.86 0.09
CA LEU A 96 -18.84 -4.82 0.12
C LEU A 96 -18.39 -6.25 -0.20
N GLU A 97 -17.51 -6.41 -1.19
CA GLU A 97 -17.03 -7.73 -1.62
C GLU A 97 -16.06 -8.34 -0.59
N TRP A 98 -15.06 -7.59 -0.16
CA TRP A 98 -14.01 -8.13 0.72
C TRP A 98 -14.16 -7.82 2.20
N ARG A 99 -15.25 -7.13 2.60
CA ARG A 99 -15.55 -6.80 4.00
C ARG A 99 -14.46 -6.01 4.71
N THR A 100 -13.84 -5.09 3.99
CA THR A 100 -12.81 -4.19 4.52
C THR A 100 -13.42 -2.93 5.11
N GLY A 101 -12.69 -2.25 5.99
CA GLY A 101 -13.12 -1.00 6.62
C GLY A 101 -12.95 0.25 5.74
N TYR A 102 -12.23 0.11 4.63
CA TYR A 102 -12.01 1.12 3.58
C TYR A 102 -11.66 0.42 2.27
N GLY A 103 -11.84 1.11 1.16
CA GLY A 103 -11.45 0.61 -0.15
C GLY A 103 -10.06 1.09 -0.57
N PRO A 104 -9.66 0.81 -1.82
CA PRO A 104 -8.34 1.18 -2.36
C PRO A 104 -8.02 2.67 -2.30
N PHE A 105 -8.97 3.54 -2.63
CA PHE A 105 -8.75 5.00 -2.62
C PHE A 105 -8.66 5.55 -1.19
N GLY A 106 -9.50 5.07 -0.26
CA GLY A 106 -9.36 5.40 1.16
C GLY A 106 -8.03 4.93 1.74
N LEU A 107 -7.49 3.78 1.30
CA LEU A 107 -6.16 3.33 1.69
C LEU A 107 -5.05 4.21 1.09
N MET A 108 -5.18 4.65 -0.17
CA MET A 108 -4.24 5.58 -0.79
C MET A 108 -4.18 6.91 -0.04
N ASP A 109 -5.32 7.45 0.39
CA ASP A 109 -5.39 8.66 1.21
C ASP A 109 -4.68 8.51 2.57
N LYS A 110 -4.82 7.34 3.21
CA LYS A 110 -4.10 7.03 4.47
C LYS A 110 -2.59 6.96 4.30
N VAL A 111 -2.13 6.38 3.20
CA VAL A 111 -0.70 6.31 2.84
C VAL A 111 -0.14 7.69 2.49
N GLY A 112 -0.96 8.51 1.85
CA GLY A 112 -0.62 9.81 1.30
C GLY A 112 -0.36 9.75 -0.20
N LEU A 113 -1.06 10.60 -0.95
CA LEU A 113 -1.06 10.56 -2.43
C LEU A 113 0.30 10.93 -3.04
N ASP A 114 1.09 11.77 -2.37
CA ASP A 114 2.49 12.02 -2.73
C ASP A 114 3.36 10.77 -2.62
N VAL A 115 3.19 9.96 -1.56
CA VAL A 115 3.88 8.68 -1.39
C VAL A 115 3.42 7.68 -2.46
N VAL A 116 2.10 7.64 -2.74
CA VAL A 116 1.52 6.81 -3.81
C VAL A 116 2.16 7.14 -5.16
N ARG A 117 2.23 8.43 -5.51
CA ARG A 117 2.90 8.92 -6.73
C ARG A 117 4.38 8.53 -6.77
N ASP A 118 5.12 8.78 -5.69
CA ASP A 118 6.57 8.56 -5.63
C ASP A 118 6.93 7.07 -5.74
N ILE A 119 6.07 6.18 -5.24
CA ILE A 119 6.21 4.73 -5.43
C ILE A 119 6.15 4.39 -6.93
N GLU A 120 5.13 4.86 -7.68
CA GLU A 120 5.01 4.58 -9.11
C GLU A 120 6.21 5.16 -9.88
N LEU A 121 6.63 6.40 -9.60
CA LEU A 121 7.82 6.99 -10.18
C LEU A 121 9.10 6.18 -9.88
N SER A 122 9.21 5.56 -8.70
CA SER A 122 10.35 4.71 -8.36
C SER A 122 10.40 3.43 -9.19
N TYR A 123 9.24 2.88 -9.54
CA TYR A 123 9.15 1.74 -10.46
C TYR A 123 9.45 2.13 -11.89
N TYR A 124 8.91 3.24 -12.36
CA TYR A 124 9.20 3.78 -13.69
C TYR A 124 10.70 4.02 -13.90
N ARG A 125 11.40 4.63 -12.92
CA ARG A 125 12.85 4.87 -12.99
C ARG A 125 13.68 3.58 -13.15
N GLU A 126 13.15 2.47 -12.68
CA GLU A 126 13.82 1.18 -12.76
C GLU A 126 13.45 0.40 -14.03
N SER A 127 12.17 0.40 -14.41
CA SER A 127 11.66 -0.36 -15.55
C SER A 127 11.83 0.38 -16.88
N GLY A 128 11.70 1.72 -16.88
CA GLY A 128 11.55 2.54 -18.09
C GLY A 128 10.20 2.32 -18.80
N ASP A 129 9.28 1.57 -18.20
CA ASP A 129 7.96 1.27 -18.76
C ASP A 129 6.98 2.40 -18.41
N GLU A 130 6.50 3.10 -19.43
CA GLU A 130 5.53 4.20 -19.27
C GLU A 130 4.24 3.77 -18.55
N SER A 131 3.88 2.48 -18.61
CA SER A 131 2.75 1.96 -17.85
C SER A 131 2.95 2.02 -16.33
N ASP A 132 4.17 2.26 -15.87
CA ASP A 132 4.50 2.46 -14.46
C ASP A 132 4.41 3.94 -14.03
N LEU A 133 4.18 4.86 -14.94
CA LEU A 133 3.94 6.27 -14.58
C LEU A 133 2.63 6.42 -13.80
N PRO A 134 2.61 7.31 -12.78
CA PRO A 134 1.36 7.69 -12.14
C PRO A 134 0.45 8.40 -13.16
N PRO A 135 -0.88 8.24 -13.08
CA PRO A 135 -1.79 9.00 -13.92
C PRO A 135 -1.65 10.50 -13.66
N ARG A 136 -1.79 11.31 -14.72
CA ARG A 136 -1.73 12.78 -14.61
C ARG A 136 -2.71 13.35 -13.59
N ALA A 137 -3.92 12.78 -13.49
CA ALA A 137 -4.91 13.18 -12.50
C ALA A 137 -4.40 13.05 -11.05
N LEU A 138 -3.59 12.02 -10.73
CA LEU A 138 -2.94 11.89 -9.43
C LEU A 138 -1.86 12.94 -9.23
N GLU A 139 -1.05 13.24 -10.25
CA GLU A 139 -0.03 14.29 -10.17
C GLU A 139 -0.68 15.65 -9.89
N GLU A 140 -1.78 15.97 -10.58
CA GLU A 140 -2.54 17.21 -10.37
C GLU A 140 -3.13 17.31 -8.95
N MET A 141 -3.58 16.21 -8.34
CA MET A 141 -4.01 16.20 -6.93
C MET A 141 -2.84 16.53 -6.01
N VAL A 142 -1.69 15.89 -6.21
CA VAL A 142 -0.50 16.13 -5.39
C VAL A 142 0.01 17.58 -5.54
N GLU A 143 0.01 18.13 -6.77
CA GLU A 143 0.40 19.53 -7.04
C GLU A 143 -0.52 20.54 -6.35
N ARG A 144 -1.82 20.24 -6.20
CA ARG A 144 -2.77 21.07 -5.44
C ARG A 144 -2.64 20.94 -3.94
N GLY A 145 -1.86 19.97 -3.46
CA GLY A 145 -1.73 19.67 -2.04
C GLY A 145 -2.84 18.77 -1.48
N ASP A 146 -3.62 18.12 -2.33
CA ASP A 146 -4.60 17.10 -1.96
C ASP A 146 -3.86 15.79 -1.69
N LEU A 147 -3.29 15.63 -0.47
CA LEU A 147 -2.38 14.53 -0.14
C LEU A 147 -3.02 13.41 0.68
N GLY A 148 -4.34 13.45 0.85
CA GLY A 148 -5.09 12.50 1.66
C GLY A 148 -5.26 12.96 3.12
N GLU A 149 -5.35 11.99 4.03
CA GLU A 149 -5.65 12.24 5.45
C GLU A 149 -4.72 13.29 6.09
N LYS A 150 -3.43 13.25 5.78
CA LYS A 150 -2.43 14.17 6.37
C LYS A 150 -2.60 15.63 5.98
N SER A 151 -3.27 15.93 4.86
CA SER A 151 -3.57 17.29 4.41
C SER A 151 -5.03 17.68 4.64
N GLY A 152 -5.87 16.75 5.14
CA GLY A 152 -7.30 16.95 5.33
C GLY A 152 -8.13 16.69 4.08
N ARG A 153 -7.51 16.43 2.94
CA ARG A 153 -8.17 16.19 1.66
C ARG A 153 -7.36 15.29 0.74
N GLY A 154 -8.06 14.39 0.07
CA GLY A 154 -7.56 13.51 -0.98
C GLY A 154 -8.71 13.07 -1.87
N PHE A 155 -8.89 11.77 -2.07
CA PHE A 155 -10.13 11.23 -2.64
C PHE A 155 -11.33 11.41 -1.72
N TYR A 156 -11.07 11.61 -0.43
CA TYR A 156 -12.05 11.91 0.61
C TYR A 156 -11.69 13.17 1.37
N GLU A 157 -12.69 13.72 2.07
CA GLU A 157 -12.51 14.81 3.04
C GLU A 157 -12.26 14.24 4.44
N TYR A 158 -11.34 14.80 5.19
CA TYR A 158 -10.94 14.36 6.54
C TYR A 158 -11.15 15.50 7.56
N PRO A 159 -11.43 15.18 8.82
CA PRO A 159 -11.28 13.87 9.50
C PRO A 159 -12.49 12.93 9.42
N ASP A 160 -13.56 13.27 8.71
CA ASP A 160 -14.80 12.49 8.61
C ASP A 160 -15.05 11.97 7.18
N PRO A 161 -14.26 10.98 6.72
CA PRO A 161 -14.38 10.48 5.35
C PRO A 161 -15.73 9.77 5.14
N ALA A 162 -16.32 9.98 3.96
CA ALA A 162 -17.66 9.51 3.64
C ALA A 162 -17.88 8.01 3.87
N TYR A 163 -16.86 7.18 3.65
CA TYR A 163 -16.96 5.73 3.83
C TYR A 163 -17.20 5.29 5.30
N LEU A 164 -17.01 6.16 6.29
CA LEU A 164 -17.32 5.89 7.70
C LEU A 164 -18.77 6.25 8.08
N ARG A 165 -19.50 6.96 7.22
CA ARG A 165 -20.84 7.42 7.53
C ARG A 165 -21.85 6.28 7.43
N PRO A 166 -22.86 6.22 8.35
CA PRO A 166 -23.95 5.28 8.24
C PRO A 166 -24.67 5.41 6.88
N GLY A 167 -25.03 4.28 6.28
CA GLY A 167 -25.74 4.27 5.00
C GLY A 167 -24.89 4.43 3.75
N TRP A 168 -23.63 4.92 3.87
CA TRP A 168 -22.78 5.15 2.70
C TRP A 168 -22.58 3.89 1.84
N LEU A 169 -22.40 2.71 2.45
CA LEU A 169 -22.28 1.44 1.71
C LEU A 169 -23.55 1.07 0.93
N ARG A 170 -24.71 1.61 1.32
CA ARG A 170 -25.99 1.42 0.62
C ARG A 170 -26.23 2.46 -0.46
N GLY A 171 -25.30 3.36 -0.67
CA GLY A 171 -25.43 4.45 -1.65
C GLY A 171 -26.22 5.65 -1.15
N GLU A 172 -26.52 5.73 0.16
CA GLU A 172 -27.17 6.91 0.73
C GLU A 172 -26.23 8.12 0.65
N GLY A 173 -26.75 9.28 0.22
CA GLY A 173 -25.95 10.51 0.07
C GLY A 173 -25.13 10.59 -1.22
N ARG A 174 -25.43 9.74 -2.23
CA ARG A 174 -24.92 9.97 -3.59
C ARG A 174 -25.50 11.29 -4.11
N GLU A 175 -24.63 12.20 -4.52
CA GLU A 175 -25.06 13.27 -5.41
C GLU A 175 -25.36 12.62 -6.76
N GLU A 176 -26.60 12.75 -7.24
CA GLU A 176 -26.95 12.34 -8.61
C GLU A 176 -26.20 13.29 -9.56
N GLU A 177 -25.07 12.84 -10.09
CA GLU A 177 -24.45 13.51 -11.22
C GLU A 177 -25.37 13.38 -12.41
N GLY A 178 -26.06 14.49 -12.74
CA GLY A 178 -26.93 14.64 -13.89
C GLY A 178 -26.16 14.84 -15.20
#